data_42d1b3cf45159f510b648f937dc19cb4
#
_entry.id   42d1b3cf45159f510b648f937dc19cb4
#
_cell.length_a   1.000
_cell.length_b   1.000
_cell.length_c   1.000
_cell.angle_alpha   90.00
_cell.angle_beta   90.00
_cell.angle_gamma   90.00
#
_symmetry.space_group_name_H-M   'P 1'
#
loop_
_entity.id
_entity.type
_entity.pdbx_description
1 polymer ?
#
loop_
_entity_poly.entity_id
_entity_poly.type
_entity_poly.pdbx_seq_one_letter_code
_entity_poly.pdbx_strand_id
1 'polypeptide(L)'
;MAISDTIKKGTIRAPHRSLLRATGVIQSEADFDKPFIAVCNSFVQIIPGHAHLDVVGQKVRAAVRAAGGVPFEFNTIGVDDGIAMGHVGMKYSLASRELIADCVETMLRAHCFDGMVCIPNCDKIVPGMMMAAARVNVPTVFVSGGPMKAGKSPSTGKTLDLISVFEGVGKLSAGKMGEQELAEIEQFACPSCGSCSGMFTANSMNCLNEALGLALPGNGTVLATDPKRDELYAAAGRAIVNLVKMNIRPRDILNQRSFENAFALDMAMGGSTNTVLHTLAVAIEAGCPFELSKLNEVADRVPHICKVSPAGVHHMEDVDRAGGISAILKTISEKAGLHLDCITVTGKTLGDNIASAVVKDPEVIRPLDRAYSEKGGLAVLFGNLAPAGAVVKAGGVVPKMMKHRGPAVIFESEESAAAGILAGKVKEGDVVVIRYEGPRGGPGMQEMLAPTANIMGRGLGESVALVTDGRFSGGTRGACIGHVSPEAAAGGPIALVEPGDMIEVDIGSRKLTLCVDDATLAKRKANWKRPSPKVDHGYLARYASQVTSADTGAVLRKPEL
;
A
#
# COMPACT_ATOMS: atom_id res chain seq x y z
N MET A 1 -25.83 7.65 -23.79
CA MET A 1 -26.29 6.24 -23.73
C MET A 1 -25.50 5.57 -22.61
N ALA A 2 -26.16 4.91 -21.67
CA ALA A 2 -25.49 4.20 -20.59
C ALA A 2 -24.72 2.98 -21.17
N ILE A 3 -23.62 2.60 -20.56
CA ILE A 3 -22.83 1.43 -21.04
C ILE A 3 -23.70 0.16 -20.96
N SER A 4 -24.47 0.02 -19.88
CA SER A 4 -25.38 -1.11 -19.67
C SER A 4 -26.56 -1.19 -20.67
N ASP A 5 -26.84 -0.14 -21.42
CA ASP A 5 -27.84 -0.19 -22.51
C ASP A 5 -27.47 -1.25 -23.55
N THR A 6 -26.18 -1.55 -23.70
CA THR A 6 -25.65 -2.62 -24.56
C THR A 6 -26.27 -4.00 -24.26
N ILE A 7 -26.63 -4.26 -23.01
CA ILE A 7 -27.18 -5.57 -22.58
C ILE A 7 -28.66 -5.50 -22.13
N LYS A 8 -29.25 -4.32 -21.99
CA LYS A 8 -30.60 -4.18 -21.44
C LYS A 8 -31.62 -3.52 -22.38
N LYS A 9 -31.21 -2.76 -23.40
CA LYS A 9 -32.11 -2.01 -24.27
C LYS A 9 -32.30 -2.67 -25.64
N GLY A 10 -33.52 -2.52 -26.18
CA GLY A 10 -33.90 -3.05 -27.51
C GLY A 10 -34.36 -4.52 -27.49
N THR A 11 -35.13 -4.90 -28.50
CA THR A 11 -35.77 -6.24 -28.60
C THR A 11 -34.74 -7.36 -28.70
N ILE A 12 -33.63 -7.14 -29.40
CA ILE A 12 -32.55 -8.12 -29.57
C ILE A 12 -31.88 -8.50 -28.24
N ARG A 13 -32.07 -7.72 -27.18
CA ARG A 13 -31.53 -7.97 -25.83
C ARG A 13 -32.50 -8.74 -24.91
N ALA A 14 -33.62 -9.23 -25.43
CA ALA A 14 -34.52 -10.06 -24.65
C ALA A 14 -33.86 -11.28 -23.98
N PRO A 15 -32.95 -12.05 -24.62
CA PRO A 15 -32.23 -13.12 -23.94
C PRO A 15 -31.40 -12.64 -22.76
N HIS A 16 -30.69 -11.51 -22.89
CA HIS A 16 -29.89 -10.92 -21.81
C HIS A 16 -30.79 -10.52 -20.62
N ARG A 17 -31.93 -9.85 -20.86
CA ARG A 17 -32.87 -9.48 -19.81
C ARG A 17 -33.47 -10.70 -19.12
N SER A 18 -33.72 -11.78 -19.86
CA SER A 18 -34.18 -13.05 -19.26
C SER A 18 -33.18 -13.61 -18.25
N LEU A 19 -31.88 -13.65 -18.62
CA LEU A 19 -30.81 -14.08 -17.73
C LEU A 19 -30.65 -13.13 -16.52
N LEU A 20 -30.72 -11.83 -16.75
CA LEU A 20 -30.64 -10.82 -15.67
C LEU A 20 -31.80 -10.97 -14.65
N ARG A 21 -33.02 -11.30 -15.12
CA ARG A 21 -34.13 -11.61 -14.20
C ARG A 21 -33.89 -12.88 -13.38
N ALA A 22 -33.30 -13.89 -13.99
CA ALA A 22 -33.00 -15.15 -13.31
C ALA A 22 -32.00 -14.98 -12.14
N THR A 23 -31.22 -13.91 -12.10
CA THR A 23 -30.32 -13.60 -10.97
C THR A 23 -31.08 -13.17 -9.70
N GLY A 24 -32.34 -12.80 -9.80
CA GLY A 24 -33.13 -12.21 -8.70
C GLY A 24 -32.78 -10.77 -8.35
N VAL A 25 -31.76 -10.16 -9.02
CA VAL A 25 -31.36 -8.77 -8.78
C VAL A 25 -32.36 -7.79 -9.41
N ILE A 26 -32.91 -8.11 -10.59
CA ILE A 26 -33.95 -7.32 -11.26
C ILE A 26 -35.28 -7.54 -10.56
N GLN A 27 -35.85 -6.50 -9.94
CA GLN A 27 -37.09 -6.56 -9.17
C GLN A 27 -38.31 -6.06 -9.96
N SER A 28 -38.09 -5.23 -10.99
CA SER A 28 -39.16 -4.67 -11.83
C SER A 28 -38.64 -4.28 -13.22
N GLU A 29 -39.55 -4.03 -14.17
CA GLU A 29 -39.19 -3.50 -15.50
C GLU A 29 -38.45 -2.15 -15.40
N ALA A 30 -38.80 -1.32 -14.43
CA ALA A 30 -38.15 -0.03 -14.21
C ALA A 30 -36.65 -0.14 -13.86
N ASP A 31 -36.19 -1.31 -13.43
CA ASP A 31 -34.76 -1.51 -13.17
C ASP A 31 -33.92 -1.48 -14.45
N PHE A 32 -34.50 -1.80 -15.60
CA PHE A 32 -33.82 -1.66 -16.89
C PHE A 32 -33.63 -0.20 -17.36
N ASP A 33 -34.23 0.77 -16.67
CA ASP A 33 -34.02 2.20 -16.92
C ASP A 33 -32.98 2.83 -15.99
N LYS A 34 -32.55 2.09 -14.97
CA LYS A 34 -31.58 2.53 -13.96
C LYS A 34 -30.15 2.15 -14.35
N PRO A 35 -29.13 2.85 -13.83
CA PRO A 35 -27.74 2.44 -14.02
C PRO A 35 -27.43 1.10 -13.33
N PHE A 36 -26.69 0.23 -14.00
CA PHE A 36 -26.15 -1.01 -13.43
C PHE A 36 -24.82 -0.74 -12.75
N ILE A 37 -24.78 -0.95 -11.46
CA ILE A 37 -23.62 -0.67 -10.60
C ILE A 37 -22.96 -1.97 -10.17
N ALA A 38 -21.69 -2.15 -10.52
CA ALA A 38 -20.88 -3.22 -10.00
C ALA A 38 -20.54 -2.94 -8.52
N VAL A 39 -20.77 -3.90 -7.64
CA VAL A 39 -20.23 -3.90 -6.27
C VAL A 39 -19.08 -4.88 -6.26
N CYS A 40 -17.86 -4.36 -6.44
CA CYS A 40 -16.64 -5.14 -6.45
C CYS A 40 -16.17 -5.36 -5.02
N ASN A 41 -16.49 -6.52 -4.45
CA ASN A 41 -16.12 -6.92 -3.10
C ASN A 41 -14.83 -7.73 -3.11
N SER A 42 -14.16 -7.77 -1.98
CA SER A 42 -12.98 -8.62 -1.74
C SER A 42 -13.14 -9.49 -0.49
N PHE A 43 -14.36 -9.91 -0.20
CA PHE A 43 -14.65 -10.82 0.89
C PHE A 43 -13.83 -12.11 0.78
N VAL A 44 -13.07 -12.40 1.83
CA VAL A 44 -12.28 -13.64 2.02
C VAL A 44 -12.21 -13.92 3.51
N GLN A 45 -12.63 -15.11 3.95
CA GLN A 45 -12.73 -15.44 5.37
C GLN A 45 -11.38 -15.54 6.09
N ILE A 46 -10.31 -15.95 5.39
CA ILE A 46 -8.98 -16.12 5.98
C ILE A 46 -8.30 -14.79 6.32
N ILE A 47 -8.81 -13.65 5.85
CA ILE A 47 -8.20 -12.33 6.04
C ILE A 47 -9.00 -11.55 7.09
N PRO A 48 -8.42 -11.18 8.25
CA PRO A 48 -9.13 -10.43 9.28
C PRO A 48 -9.77 -9.13 8.77
N GLY A 49 -9.06 -8.43 7.86
CA GLY A 49 -9.55 -7.22 7.21
C GLY A 49 -10.71 -7.43 6.25
N HIS A 50 -10.99 -8.66 5.85
CA HIS A 50 -11.97 -9.00 4.80
C HIS A 50 -13.07 -9.93 5.25
N ALA A 51 -12.92 -10.60 6.40
CA ALA A 51 -13.87 -11.60 6.90
C ALA A 51 -15.28 -11.08 7.13
N HIS A 52 -15.46 -9.76 7.30
CA HIS A 52 -16.76 -9.10 7.51
C HIS A 52 -17.30 -8.42 6.24
N LEU A 53 -16.59 -8.47 5.12
CA LEU A 53 -16.96 -7.72 3.91
C LEU A 53 -18.18 -8.31 3.18
N ASP A 54 -18.60 -9.52 3.49
CA ASP A 54 -19.88 -10.08 3.06
C ASP A 54 -21.08 -9.26 3.58
N VAL A 55 -21.03 -8.85 4.87
CA VAL A 55 -22.03 -7.97 5.48
C VAL A 55 -21.92 -6.56 4.90
N VAL A 56 -20.72 -6.06 4.68
CA VAL A 56 -20.49 -4.75 4.06
C VAL A 56 -21.05 -4.72 2.63
N GLY A 57 -20.83 -5.77 1.84
CA GLY A 57 -21.39 -5.91 0.49
C GLY A 57 -22.90 -5.80 0.48
N GLN A 58 -23.58 -6.44 1.45
CA GLN A 58 -25.05 -6.35 1.60
C GLN A 58 -25.49 -4.90 1.87
N LYS A 59 -24.82 -4.20 2.80
CA LYS A 59 -25.12 -2.80 3.15
C LYS A 59 -24.92 -1.86 1.94
N VAL A 60 -23.82 -2.02 1.21
CA VAL A 60 -23.51 -1.22 0.01
C VAL A 60 -24.53 -1.48 -1.09
N ARG A 61 -24.92 -2.75 -1.34
CA ARG A 61 -25.98 -3.07 -2.33
C ARG A 61 -27.30 -2.42 -1.97
N ALA A 62 -27.70 -2.48 -0.70
CA ALA A 62 -28.91 -1.82 -0.23
C ALA A 62 -28.84 -0.30 -0.44
N ALA A 63 -27.69 0.32 -0.15
CA ALA A 63 -27.47 1.76 -0.34
C ALA A 63 -27.53 2.20 -1.82
N VAL A 64 -26.90 1.43 -2.72
CA VAL A 64 -26.96 1.66 -4.18
C VAL A 64 -28.41 1.58 -4.67
N ARG A 65 -29.15 0.57 -4.21
CA ARG A 65 -30.57 0.40 -4.60
C ARG A 65 -31.43 1.57 -4.10
N ALA A 66 -31.24 1.97 -2.86
CA ALA A 66 -31.95 3.13 -2.28
C ALA A 66 -31.66 4.45 -3.02
N ALA A 67 -30.43 4.57 -3.56
CA ALA A 67 -30.01 5.72 -4.36
C ALA A 67 -30.53 5.70 -5.83
N GLY A 68 -31.18 4.60 -6.26
CA GLY A 68 -31.76 4.45 -7.59
C GLY A 68 -30.87 3.74 -8.61
N GLY A 69 -29.83 3.05 -8.19
CA GLY A 69 -29.04 2.13 -9.01
C GLY A 69 -29.48 0.67 -8.88
N VAL A 70 -29.03 -0.20 -9.79
CA VAL A 70 -29.20 -1.65 -9.71
C VAL A 70 -27.86 -2.29 -9.39
N PRO A 71 -27.65 -2.79 -8.15
CA PRO A 71 -26.36 -3.33 -7.70
C PRO A 71 -26.21 -4.78 -8.11
N PHE A 72 -25.06 -5.13 -8.71
CA PHE A 72 -24.63 -6.51 -8.94
C PHE A 72 -23.29 -6.72 -8.25
N GLU A 73 -23.24 -7.63 -7.28
CA GLU A 73 -22.02 -7.92 -6.53
C GLU A 73 -21.23 -9.06 -7.19
N PHE A 74 -19.91 -8.90 -7.18
CA PHE A 74 -18.96 -9.97 -7.46
C PHE A 74 -17.75 -9.81 -6.54
N ASN A 75 -17.00 -10.90 -6.32
CA ASN A 75 -15.79 -10.90 -5.51
C ASN A 75 -14.56 -11.06 -6.36
N THR A 76 -13.48 -10.36 -5.97
CA THR A 76 -12.12 -10.67 -6.40
C THR A 76 -11.39 -11.46 -5.31
N ILE A 77 -10.20 -11.98 -5.66
CA ILE A 77 -9.31 -12.64 -4.71
C ILE A 77 -8.70 -11.63 -3.74
N GLY A 78 -8.17 -12.14 -2.63
CA GLY A 78 -7.32 -11.40 -1.70
C GLY A 78 -6.24 -12.30 -1.12
N VAL A 79 -5.03 -11.76 -0.93
CA VAL A 79 -3.93 -12.40 -0.21
C VAL A 79 -3.64 -11.55 1.02
N ASP A 80 -3.57 -12.18 2.20
CA ASP A 80 -3.18 -11.52 3.44
C ASP A 80 -1.66 -11.51 3.57
N ASP A 81 -1.08 -10.32 3.63
CA ASP A 81 0.36 -10.16 3.77
C ASP A 81 0.87 -10.68 5.13
N GLY A 82 0.10 -10.50 6.20
CA GLY A 82 0.47 -10.97 7.53
C GLY A 82 0.55 -12.49 7.62
N ILE A 83 -0.43 -13.20 7.06
CA ILE A 83 -0.47 -14.67 7.02
C ILE A 83 0.55 -15.22 6.02
N ALA A 84 0.79 -14.52 4.91
CA ALA A 84 1.73 -14.93 3.88
C ALA A 84 3.21 -14.66 4.25
N MET A 85 3.46 -13.84 5.27
CA MET A 85 4.82 -13.39 5.65
C MET A 85 5.68 -14.52 6.17
N GLY A 86 6.97 -14.54 5.78
CA GLY A 86 7.94 -15.52 6.24
C GLY A 86 7.88 -16.89 5.55
N HIS A 87 7.09 -17.05 4.49
CA HIS A 87 7.05 -18.25 3.66
C HIS A 87 6.75 -17.93 2.19
N VAL A 88 6.77 -18.95 1.33
CA VAL A 88 6.61 -18.80 -0.13
C VAL A 88 5.31 -18.07 -0.54
N GLY A 89 4.28 -18.08 0.30
CA GLY A 89 3.02 -17.36 0.08
C GLY A 89 3.22 -15.86 -0.15
N MET A 90 4.25 -15.25 0.47
CA MET A 90 4.52 -13.82 0.33
C MET A 90 4.88 -13.39 -1.09
N LYS A 91 5.41 -14.28 -1.92
CA LYS A 91 5.67 -14.03 -3.35
C LYS A 91 4.39 -13.78 -4.14
N TYR A 92 3.26 -14.33 -3.70
CA TYR A 92 1.95 -14.14 -4.34
C TYR A 92 1.28 -12.81 -3.98
N SER A 93 1.71 -12.16 -2.87
CA SER A 93 1.09 -10.93 -2.39
C SER A 93 1.11 -9.82 -3.44
N LEU A 94 2.28 -9.30 -3.84
CA LEU A 94 2.35 -8.23 -4.85
C LEU A 94 1.82 -8.69 -6.20
N ALA A 95 2.12 -9.91 -6.60
CA ALA A 95 1.66 -10.45 -7.87
C ALA A 95 0.12 -10.51 -7.97
N SER A 96 -0.59 -10.73 -6.85
CA SER A 96 -2.06 -10.72 -6.81
C SER A 96 -2.67 -9.36 -7.16
N ARG A 97 -1.96 -8.24 -6.96
CA ARG A 97 -2.41 -6.90 -7.33
C ARG A 97 -2.78 -6.82 -8.82
N GLU A 98 -1.97 -7.42 -9.68
CA GLU A 98 -2.21 -7.47 -11.13
C GLU A 98 -3.41 -8.35 -11.46
N LEU A 99 -3.51 -9.54 -10.83
CA LEU A 99 -4.69 -10.41 -11.01
C LEU A 99 -5.98 -9.74 -10.58
N ILE A 100 -5.96 -8.98 -9.48
CA ILE A 100 -7.13 -8.23 -9.01
C ILE A 100 -7.53 -7.20 -10.06
N ALA A 101 -6.56 -6.44 -10.59
CA ALA A 101 -6.83 -5.45 -11.63
C ALA A 101 -7.45 -6.09 -12.88
N ASP A 102 -6.89 -7.19 -13.35
CA ASP A 102 -7.38 -7.93 -14.54
C ASP A 102 -8.76 -8.56 -14.30
N CYS A 103 -8.98 -9.13 -13.11
CA CYS A 103 -10.25 -9.71 -12.73
C CYS A 103 -11.38 -8.66 -12.73
N VAL A 104 -11.15 -7.52 -12.08
CA VAL A 104 -12.12 -6.43 -12.00
C VAL A 104 -12.40 -5.83 -13.38
N GLU A 105 -11.35 -5.57 -14.19
CA GLU A 105 -11.52 -5.12 -15.58
C GLU A 105 -12.39 -6.09 -16.37
N THR A 106 -12.08 -7.39 -16.31
CA THR A 106 -12.80 -8.43 -17.03
C THR A 106 -14.29 -8.41 -16.70
N MET A 107 -14.62 -8.36 -15.40
CA MET A 107 -16.01 -8.32 -14.94
C MET A 107 -16.75 -7.08 -15.42
N LEU A 108 -16.14 -5.90 -15.32
CA LEU A 108 -16.78 -4.66 -15.70
C LEU A 108 -17.04 -4.55 -17.20
N ARG A 109 -16.03 -4.91 -18.03
CA ARG A 109 -16.14 -4.83 -19.48
C ARG A 109 -17.09 -5.88 -20.04
N ALA A 110 -16.98 -7.13 -19.60
CA ALA A 110 -17.82 -8.22 -20.09
C ALA A 110 -19.31 -8.01 -19.79
N HIS A 111 -19.65 -7.40 -18.65
CA HIS A 111 -21.03 -7.21 -18.20
C HIS A 111 -21.54 -5.76 -18.35
N CYS A 112 -20.76 -4.86 -18.97
CA CYS A 112 -21.18 -3.52 -19.36
C CYS A 112 -21.73 -2.68 -18.20
N PHE A 113 -21.04 -2.59 -17.07
CA PHE A 113 -21.46 -1.78 -15.93
C PHE A 113 -21.28 -0.28 -16.17
N ASP A 114 -22.22 0.52 -15.63
CA ASP A 114 -22.21 1.99 -15.74
C ASP A 114 -21.34 2.66 -14.66
N GLY A 115 -21.09 1.98 -13.57
CA GLY A 115 -20.28 2.46 -12.47
C GLY A 115 -19.92 1.32 -11.51
N MET A 116 -19.02 1.61 -10.56
CA MET A 116 -18.48 0.63 -9.63
C MET A 116 -18.33 1.19 -8.22
N VAL A 117 -18.71 0.40 -7.21
CA VAL A 117 -18.28 0.57 -5.81
C VAL A 117 -17.24 -0.48 -5.51
N CYS A 118 -16.04 -0.08 -5.11
CA CYS A 118 -14.97 -0.96 -4.66
C CYS A 118 -14.98 -1.10 -3.14
N ILE A 119 -14.93 -2.33 -2.64
CA ILE A 119 -14.87 -2.66 -1.22
C ILE A 119 -13.57 -3.42 -0.92
N PRO A 120 -12.41 -2.74 -0.91
CA PRO A 120 -11.13 -3.32 -0.52
C PRO A 120 -10.90 -3.14 0.98
N ASN A 121 -9.82 -3.75 1.51
CA ASN A 121 -9.32 -3.36 2.83
C ASN A 121 -7.81 -3.59 3.03
N CYS A 122 -7.21 -4.62 2.44
CA CYS A 122 -5.79 -4.99 2.65
C CYS A 122 -4.85 -4.55 1.53
N ASP A 123 -3.56 -4.74 1.79
CA ASP A 123 -2.37 -4.16 1.19
C ASP A 123 -2.36 -4.08 -0.35
N LYS A 124 -2.60 -5.20 -1.03
CA LYS A 124 -2.48 -5.27 -2.51
C LYS A 124 -3.83 -5.19 -3.19
N ILE A 125 -4.90 -5.38 -2.40
CA ILE A 125 -6.28 -5.37 -2.89
C ILE A 125 -6.71 -3.93 -3.18
N VAL A 126 -6.40 -3.00 -2.25
CA VAL A 126 -6.67 -1.56 -2.46
C VAL A 126 -6.05 -1.07 -3.77
N PRO A 127 -4.72 -1.16 -3.98
CA PRO A 127 -4.12 -0.68 -5.23
C PRO A 127 -4.52 -1.49 -6.46
N GLY A 128 -4.79 -2.80 -6.34
CA GLY A 128 -5.28 -3.61 -7.45
C GLY A 128 -6.63 -3.13 -7.98
N MET A 129 -7.57 -2.82 -7.08
CA MET A 129 -8.86 -2.23 -7.46
C MET A 129 -8.71 -0.79 -7.99
N MET A 130 -7.74 0.00 -7.45
CA MET A 130 -7.46 1.35 -7.96
C MET A 130 -6.91 1.30 -9.39
N MET A 131 -6.00 0.36 -9.68
CA MET A 131 -5.49 0.13 -11.05
C MET A 131 -6.63 -0.23 -12.01
N ALA A 132 -7.53 -1.14 -11.61
CA ALA A 132 -8.70 -1.49 -12.41
C ALA A 132 -9.61 -0.28 -12.66
N ALA A 133 -9.91 0.50 -11.62
CA ALA A 133 -10.74 1.71 -11.72
C ALA A 133 -10.13 2.72 -12.71
N ALA A 134 -8.83 2.97 -12.61
CA ALA A 134 -8.10 3.83 -13.53
C ALA A 134 -8.11 3.29 -14.98
N ARG A 135 -7.94 1.98 -15.15
CA ARG A 135 -7.86 1.30 -16.45
C ARG A 135 -9.21 1.27 -17.17
N VAL A 136 -10.27 0.87 -16.46
CA VAL A 136 -11.63 0.78 -17.03
C VAL A 136 -12.26 2.15 -17.21
N ASN A 137 -11.98 3.06 -16.30
CA ASN A 137 -12.41 4.46 -16.32
C ASN A 137 -13.94 4.65 -16.38
N VAL A 138 -14.68 3.87 -15.61
CA VAL A 138 -16.11 4.12 -15.31
C VAL A 138 -16.25 4.83 -13.97
N PRO A 139 -17.31 5.62 -13.73
CA PRO A 139 -17.57 6.20 -12.41
C PRO A 139 -17.34 5.21 -11.29
N THR A 140 -16.50 5.56 -10.32
CA THR A 140 -16.08 4.63 -9.26
C THR A 140 -15.96 5.35 -7.92
N VAL A 141 -16.39 4.70 -6.84
CA VAL A 141 -16.16 5.14 -5.46
C VAL A 141 -15.56 3.99 -4.66
N PHE A 142 -14.63 4.32 -3.76
CA PHE A 142 -14.04 3.37 -2.83
C PHE A 142 -14.65 3.54 -1.44
N VAL A 143 -14.98 2.43 -0.81
CA VAL A 143 -15.35 2.35 0.60
C VAL A 143 -14.72 1.11 1.22
N SER A 144 -13.72 1.30 2.07
CA SER A 144 -12.98 0.19 2.68
C SER A 144 -13.75 -0.47 3.83
N GLY A 145 -13.30 -1.66 4.24
CA GLY A 145 -13.82 -2.33 5.42
C GLY A 145 -13.46 -1.66 6.75
N GLY A 146 -12.45 -0.78 6.75
CA GLY A 146 -11.96 -0.05 7.91
C GLY A 146 -10.83 -0.73 8.67
N PRO A 147 -10.05 0.03 9.46
CA PRO A 147 -8.99 -0.48 10.30
C PRO A 147 -9.53 -1.24 11.52
N MET A 148 -8.73 -2.18 12.01
CA MET A 148 -8.93 -2.88 13.27
C MET A 148 -8.64 -1.96 14.44
N LYS A 149 -9.30 -2.18 15.56
CA LYS A 149 -8.93 -1.59 16.84
C LYS A 149 -7.60 -2.18 17.33
N ALA A 150 -6.76 -1.37 17.99
CA ALA A 150 -5.57 -1.88 18.66
C ALA A 150 -5.94 -2.78 19.85
N GLY A 151 -5.13 -3.81 20.08
CA GLY A 151 -5.29 -4.72 21.21
C GLY A 151 -4.83 -4.12 22.54
N LYS A 152 -5.12 -4.82 23.63
CA LYS A 152 -4.62 -4.48 24.96
C LYS A 152 -4.24 -5.75 25.72
N SER A 153 -3.04 -5.77 26.30
CA SER A 153 -2.63 -6.83 27.23
C SER A 153 -3.42 -6.71 28.54
N PRO A 154 -4.14 -7.76 28.94
CA PRO A 154 -4.87 -7.76 30.23
C PRO A 154 -3.95 -7.62 31.45
N SER A 155 -2.77 -8.25 31.40
CA SER A 155 -1.82 -8.27 32.54
C SER A 155 -1.08 -6.96 32.71
N THR A 156 -0.71 -6.27 31.60
CA THR A 156 0.13 -5.07 31.65
C THR A 156 -0.59 -3.78 31.28
N GLY A 157 -1.78 -3.86 30.67
CA GLY A 157 -2.52 -2.71 30.13
C GLY A 157 -1.87 -2.09 28.88
N LYS A 158 -0.75 -2.63 28.36
CA LYS A 158 -0.05 -2.12 27.19
C LYS A 158 -0.90 -2.30 25.92
N THR A 159 -0.84 -1.32 25.04
CA THR A 159 -1.43 -1.42 23.70
C THR A 159 -0.63 -2.41 22.88
N LEU A 160 -1.34 -3.28 22.16
CA LEU A 160 -0.81 -4.35 21.33
C LEU A 160 -1.27 -4.19 19.88
N ASP A 161 -0.45 -4.67 18.97
CA ASP A 161 -0.75 -4.83 17.55
C ASP A 161 -0.01 -6.05 16.98
N LEU A 162 -0.15 -6.32 15.68
CA LEU A 162 0.52 -7.43 15.03
C LEU A 162 2.06 -7.38 15.20
N ILE A 163 2.65 -6.17 15.23
CA ILE A 163 4.11 -6.03 15.43
C ILE A 163 4.52 -6.48 16.82
N SER A 164 3.67 -6.27 17.82
CA SER A 164 3.92 -6.75 19.19
C SER A 164 4.09 -8.28 19.22
N VAL A 165 3.36 -9.02 18.36
CA VAL A 165 3.50 -10.49 18.23
C VAL A 165 4.85 -10.85 17.61
N PHE A 166 5.22 -10.21 16.48
CA PHE A 166 6.52 -10.45 15.83
C PHE A 166 7.70 -10.11 16.75
N GLU A 167 7.63 -8.99 17.47
CA GLU A 167 8.64 -8.63 18.48
C GLU A 167 8.67 -9.64 19.63
N GLY A 168 7.50 -10.17 20.05
CA GLY A 168 7.37 -11.21 21.05
C GLY A 168 8.09 -12.49 20.66
N VAL A 169 7.90 -12.97 19.43
CA VAL A 169 8.62 -14.13 18.89
C VAL A 169 10.14 -13.90 18.91
N GLY A 170 10.61 -12.72 18.53
CA GLY A 170 12.03 -12.35 18.60
C GLY A 170 12.57 -12.36 20.03
N LYS A 171 11.81 -11.83 21.00
CA LYS A 171 12.19 -11.82 22.42
C LYS A 171 12.21 -13.21 23.02
N LEU A 172 11.23 -14.06 22.69
CA LEU A 172 11.21 -15.47 23.13
C LEU A 172 12.44 -16.22 22.60
N SER A 173 12.74 -16.07 21.30
CA SER A 173 13.94 -16.69 20.68
C SER A 173 15.25 -16.21 21.30
N ALA A 174 15.28 -14.99 21.84
CA ALA A 174 16.44 -14.44 22.56
C ALA A 174 16.45 -14.76 24.07
N GLY A 175 15.50 -15.57 24.56
CA GLY A 175 15.37 -15.89 25.98
C GLY A 175 14.97 -14.71 26.88
N LYS A 176 14.38 -13.65 26.30
CA LYS A 176 13.98 -12.40 26.99
C LYS A 176 12.48 -12.34 27.30
N MET A 177 11.72 -13.38 26.96
CA MET A 177 10.27 -13.49 27.15
C MET A 177 9.91 -14.95 27.41
N GLY A 178 8.86 -15.19 28.20
CA GLY A 178 8.31 -16.52 28.43
C GLY A 178 7.19 -16.86 27.44
N GLU A 179 6.93 -18.18 27.24
CA GLU A 179 5.86 -18.66 26.35
C GLU A 179 4.47 -18.15 26.76
N GLN A 180 4.19 -18.04 28.08
CA GLN A 180 2.92 -17.54 28.58
C GLN A 180 2.69 -16.06 28.23
N GLU A 181 3.73 -15.23 28.28
CA GLU A 181 3.65 -13.83 27.90
C GLU A 181 3.43 -13.68 26.40
N LEU A 182 4.11 -14.50 25.57
CA LEU A 182 3.86 -14.52 24.12
C LEU A 182 2.42 -14.96 23.81
N ALA A 183 1.91 -16.00 24.46
CA ALA A 183 0.54 -16.48 24.27
C ALA A 183 -0.50 -15.41 24.61
N GLU A 184 -0.28 -14.60 25.66
CA GLU A 184 -1.15 -13.45 25.96
C GLU A 184 -1.10 -12.40 24.84
N ILE A 185 0.09 -12.05 24.34
CA ILE A 185 0.23 -11.09 23.23
C ILE A 185 -0.49 -11.61 22.00
N GLU A 186 -0.28 -12.88 21.61
CA GLU A 186 -0.93 -13.53 20.48
C GLU A 186 -2.47 -13.45 20.58
N GLN A 187 -3.01 -13.74 21.76
CA GLN A 187 -4.47 -13.76 21.97
C GLN A 187 -5.10 -12.37 21.86
N PHE A 188 -4.41 -11.31 22.28
CA PHE A 188 -5.01 -9.99 22.45
C PHE A 188 -4.51 -8.93 21.45
N ALA A 189 -3.52 -9.22 20.60
CA ALA A 189 -2.96 -8.23 19.67
C ALA A 189 -3.92 -7.85 18.53
N CYS A 190 -4.76 -8.79 18.07
CA CYS A 190 -5.70 -8.59 16.96
C CYS A 190 -7.14 -8.86 17.42
N PRO A 191 -7.80 -7.92 18.13
CA PRO A 191 -9.03 -8.19 18.88
C PRO A 191 -10.32 -8.19 18.05
N SER A 192 -10.29 -7.76 16.78
CA SER A 192 -11.48 -7.62 15.94
C SER A 192 -11.18 -7.81 14.45
N CYS A 193 -12.24 -7.80 13.62
CA CYS A 193 -12.08 -7.63 12.17
C CYS A 193 -11.54 -6.23 11.85
N GLY A 194 -11.04 -6.05 10.64
CA GLY A 194 -10.45 -4.82 10.12
C GLY A 194 -9.05 -5.03 9.56
N SER A 195 -8.53 -4.07 8.81
CA SER A 195 -7.13 -4.01 8.42
C SER A 195 -6.24 -3.76 9.65
N CYS A 196 -4.92 -3.73 9.49
CA CYS A 196 -4.01 -3.49 10.62
C CYS A 196 -4.40 -2.25 11.43
N SER A 197 -4.13 -2.25 12.76
CA SER A 197 -4.43 -1.09 13.61
C SER A 197 -3.45 0.08 13.47
N GLY A 198 -2.26 -0.16 12.88
CA GLY A 198 -1.21 0.85 12.65
C GLY A 198 -1.18 1.39 11.21
N MET A 199 -0.19 2.26 10.93
CA MET A 199 0.05 2.85 9.60
C MET A 199 0.95 1.92 8.77
N PHE A 200 0.43 0.71 8.49
CA PHE A 200 1.00 -0.23 7.54
C PHE A 200 0.43 0.03 6.14
N THR A 201 0.78 -0.80 5.17
CA THR A 201 0.43 -0.56 3.76
C THR A 201 -1.07 -0.47 3.53
N ALA A 202 -1.87 -1.36 4.15
CA ALA A 202 -3.33 -1.36 4.03
C ALA A 202 -3.95 0.00 4.38
N ASN A 203 -3.66 0.49 5.59
CA ASN A 203 -4.20 1.76 6.06
C ASN A 203 -3.60 2.95 5.33
N SER A 204 -2.30 2.91 5.01
CA SER A 204 -1.68 3.96 4.18
C SER A 204 -2.43 4.10 2.85
N MET A 205 -2.67 3.02 2.12
CA MET A 205 -3.39 3.07 0.85
C MET A 205 -4.86 3.51 1.00
N ASN A 206 -5.56 3.08 2.07
CA ASN A 206 -6.92 3.53 2.36
C ASN A 206 -6.98 5.03 2.70
N CYS A 207 -5.97 5.58 3.38
CA CYS A 207 -5.84 7.01 3.64
C CYS A 207 -5.48 7.79 2.36
N LEU A 208 -4.57 7.27 1.54
CA LEU A 208 -4.23 7.90 0.26
C LEU A 208 -5.42 7.96 -0.70
N ASN A 209 -6.33 6.99 -0.64
CA ASN A 209 -7.58 7.02 -1.40
C ASN A 209 -8.44 8.26 -1.10
N GLU A 210 -8.46 8.75 0.16
CA GLU A 210 -9.13 10.01 0.51
C GLU A 210 -8.41 11.22 -0.13
N ALA A 211 -7.08 11.27 -0.01
CA ALA A 211 -6.28 12.38 -0.54
C ALA A 211 -6.30 12.45 -2.07
N LEU A 212 -6.33 11.28 -2.75
CA LEU A 212 -6.54 11.17 -4.20
C LEU A 212 -7.93 11.63 -4.64
N GLY A 213 -8.91 11.57 -3.72
CA GLY A 213 -10.29 11.89 -4.02
C GLY A 213 -11.14 10.73 -4.50
N LEU A 214 -10.68 9.48 -4.46
CA LEU A 214 -11.44 8.28 -4.86
C LEU A 214 -12.28 7.68 -3.74
N ALA A 215 -12.03 8.06 -2.49
CA ALA A 215 -12.80 7.62 -1.33
C ALA A 215 -13.44 8.81 -0.59
N LEU A 216 -14.47 8.52 0.19
CA LEU A 216 -15.13 9.50 1.05
C LEU A 216 -14.27 9.83 2.29
N PRO A 217 -14.35 11.07 2.83
CA PRO A 217 -13.69 11.39 4.10
C PRO A 217 -14.07 10.42 5.23
N GLY A 218 -13.08 9.95 5.98
CA GLY A 218 -13.23 8.95 7.03
C GLY A 218 -13.00 7.50 6.56
N ASN A 219 -12.79 7.28 5.27
CA ASN A 219 -12.56 5.95 4.71
C ASN A 219 -11.38 5.22 5.36
N GLY A 220 -10.26 5.92 5.56
CA GLY A 220 -9.01 5.32 6.05
C GLY A 220 -8.92 5.20 7.58
N THR A 221 -9.74 5.92 8.37
CA THR A 221 -9.55 6.04 9.82
C THR A 221 -10.69 5.51 10.68
N VAL A 222 -11.94 5.61 10.22
CA VAL A 222 -13.09 5.06 10.96
C VAL A 222 -12.94 3.56 11.09
N LEU A 223 -12.99 3.03 12.33
CA LEU A 223 -12.75 1.62 12.59
C LEU A 223 -13.79 0.71 11.92
N ALA A 224 -13.39 -0.52 11.59
CA ALA A 224 -14.27 -1.53 11.00
C ALA A 224 -15.51 -1.83 11.87
N THR A 225 -15.37 -1.74 13.18
CA THR A 225 -16.42 -1.99 14.17
C THR A 225 -17.16 -0.73 14.64
N ASP A 226 -16.80 0.44 14.14
CA ASP A 226 -17.50 1.69 14.51
C ASP A 226 -18.82 1.82 13.73
N PRO A 227 -19.94 2.09 14.40
CA PRO A 227 -21.25 2.31 13.74
C PRO A 227 -21.24 3.41 12.66
N LYS A 228 -20.34 4.40 12.75
CA LYS A 228 -20.16 5.44 11.71
C LYS A 228 -19.81 4.86 10.34
N ARG A 229 -19.27 3.62 10.28
CA ARG A 229 -19.04 2.95 9.00
C ARG A 229 -20.30 2.75 8.18
N ASP A 230 -21.44 2.53 8.81
CA ASP A 230 -22.70 2.36 8.11
C ASP A 230 -23.12 3.63 7.35
N GLU A 231 -22.77 4.80 7.88
CA GLU A 231 -22.99 6.08 7.18
C GLU A 231 -22.09 6.21 5.93
N LEU A 232 -20.85 5.73 6.00
CA LEU A 232 -19.95 5.72 4.85
C LEU A 232 -20.44 4.76 3.76
N TYR A 233 -20.96 3.60 4.10
CA TYR A 233 -21.55 2.66 3.14
C TYR A 233 -22.78 3.26 2.47
N ALA A 234 -23.66 3.90 3.25
CA ALA A 234 -24.82 4.60 2.72
C ALA A 234 -24.43 5.79 1.80
N ALA A 235 -23.42 6.55 2.20
CA ALA A 235 -22.90 7.66 1.41
C ALA A 235 -22.24 7.19 0.10
N ALA A 236 -21.50 6.06 0.13
CA ALA A 236 -20.90 5.48 -1.08
C ALA A 236 -21.96 5.08 -2.12
N GLY A 237 -23.07 4.47 -1.66
CA GLY A 237 -24.21 4.15 -2.54
C GLY A 237 -24.83 5.37 -3.20
N ARG A 238 -24.96 6.50 -2.47
CA ARG A 238 -25.42 7.77 -3.04
C ARG A 238 -24.39 8.38 -4.00
N ALA A 239 -23.11 8.36 -3.59
CA ALA A 239 -22.03 8.95 -4.37
C ALA A 239 -21.90 8.30 -5.75
N ILE A 240 -21.91 6.95 -5.83
CA ILE A 240 -21.76 6.27 -7.12
C ILE A 240 -22.87 6.61 -8.09
N VAL A 241 -24.13 6.67 -7.64
CA VAL A 241 -25.24 7.02 -8.51
C VAL A 241 -25.13 8.46 -9.00
N ASN A 242 -24.66 9.38 -8.14
CA ASN A 242 -24.40 10.76 -8.53
C ASN A 242 -23.24 10.89 -9.52
N LEU A 243 -22.13 10.16 -9.29
CA LEU A 243 -20.98 10.14 -10.21
C LEU A 243 -21.37 9.65 -11.61
N VAL A 244 -22.24 8.63 -11.70
CA VAL A 244 -22.77 8.16 -12.98
C VAL A 244 -23.59 9.25 -13.68
N LYS A 245 -24.46 9.98 -12.93
CA LYS A 245 -25.24 11.09 -13.47
C LYS A 245 -24.37 12.26 -13.94
N MET A 246 -23.34 12.58 -13.18
CA MET A 246 -22.40 13.67 -13.47
C MET A 246 -21.34 13.27 -14.51
N ASN A 247 -21.23 11.97 -14.80
CA ASN A 247 -20.18 11.36 -15.64
C ASN A 247 -18.75 11.67 -15.14
N ILE A 248 -18.56 11.74 -13.83
CA ILE A 248 -17.24 11.90 -13.21
C ILE A 248 -16.59 10.52 -13.11
N ARG A 249 -15.43 10.37 -13.70
CA ARG A 249 -14.70 9.11 -13.85
C ARG A 249 -13.36 9.15 -13.09
N PRO A 250 -12.74 7.99 -12.79
CA PRO A 250 -11.46 7.96 -12.11
C PRO A 250 -10.36 8.84 -12.74
N ARG A 251 -10.26 8.91 -14.07
CA ARG A 251 -9.24 9.73 -14.74
C ARG A 251 -9.54 11.23 -14.73
N ASP A 252 -10.74 11.65 -14.37
CA ASP A 252 -11.04 13.06 -14.10
C ASP A 252 -10.53 13.47 -12.71
N ILE A 253 -10.44 12.50 -11.79
CA ILE A 253 -9.94 12.66 -10.41
C ILE A 253 -8.43 12.42 -10.35
N LEU A 254 -7.96 11.31 -10.95
CA LEU A 254 -6.57 10.90 -10.97
C LEU A 254 -5.77 11.68 -11.99
N ASN A 255 -5.02 12.66 -11.53
CA ASN A 255 -4.13 13.49 -12.32
C ASN A 255 -2.88 13.84 -11.51
N GLN A 256 -1.89 14.48 -12.13
CA GLN A 256 -0.62 14.83 -11.48
C GLN A 256 -0.82 15.51 -10.13
N ARG A 257 -1.80 16.41 -10.03
CA ARG A 257 -2.06 17.23 -8.84
C ARG A 257 -2.66 16.40 -7.70
N SER A 258 -3.59 15.49 -8.00
CA SER A 258 -4.16 14.58 -6.98
C SER A 258 -3.12 13.58 -6.47
N PHE A 259 -2.19 13.12 -7.32
CA PHE A 259 -1.06 12.29 -6.87
C PHE A 259 -0.11 13.08 -5.96
N GLU A 260 0.16 14.36 -6.24
CA GLU A 260 0.94 15.21 -5.33
C GLU A 260 0.25 15.40 -3.97
N ASN A 261 -1.08 15.57 -3.94
CA ASN A 261 -1.85 15.61 -2.69
C ASN A 261 -1.73 14.30 -1.90
N ALA A 262 -1.80 13.15 -2.58
CA ALA A 262 -1.65 11.86 -1.94
C ALA A 262 -0.26 11.67 -1.34
N PHE A 263 0.79 11.98 -2.09
CA PHE A 263 2.16 11.92 -1.58
C PHE A 263 2.41 12.93 -0.45
N ALA A 264 1.77 14.11 -0.49
CA ALA A 264 1.85 15.06 0.62
C ALA A 264 1.25 14.47 1.92
N LEU A 265 0.11 13.79 1.83
CA LEU A 265 -0.45 13.06 2.98
C LEU A 265 0.50 11.98 3.46
N ASP A 266 1.05 11.18 2.54
CA ASP A 266 1.98 10.09 2.85
C ASP A 266 3.22 10.59 3.60
N MET A 267 3.79 11.73 3.15
CA MET A 267 4.91 12.40 3.81
C MET A 267 4.54 12.92 5.20
N ALA A 268 3.34 13.49 5.37
CA ALA A 268 2.87 14.04 6.64
C ALA A 268 2.62 12.97 7.71
N MET A 269 2.26 11.76 7.30
CA MET A 269 1.97 10.61 8.18
C MET A 269 3.13 9.62 8.29
N GLY A 270 4.16 9.71 7.45
CA GLY A 270 5.23 8.72 7.37
C GLY A 270 4.68 7.33 7.04
N GLY A 271 3.96 7.21 5.95
CA GLY A 271 3.32 5.99 5.51
C GLY A 271 4.29 4.84 5.20
N SER A 272 3.77 3.76 4.66
CA SER A 272 4.57 2.60 4.24
C SER A 272 5.38 2.92 2.99
N THR A 273 6.61 2.43 2.88
CA THR A 273 7.40 2.52 1.62
C THR A 273 6.68 1.86 0.44
N ASN A 274 5.81 0.89 0.70
CA ASN A 274 5.01 0.22 -0.32
C ASN A 274 4.01 1.15 -1.02
N THR A 275 3.57 2.25 -0.37
CA THR A 275 2.68 3.23 -0.98
C THR A 275 3.30 3.86 -2.22
N VAL A 276 4.62 4.09 -2.20
CA VAL A 276 5.35 4.60 -3.37
C VAL A 276 5.16 3.67 -4.55
N LEU A 277 5.44 2.37 -4.37
CA LEU A 277 5.29 1.35 -5.41
C LEU A 277 3.85 1.30 -5.96
N HIS A 278 2.86 1.30 -5.06
CA HIS A 278 1.46 1.14 -5.45
C HIS A 278 0.89 2.40 -6.11
N THR A 279 1.24 3.57 -5.61
CA THR A 279 0.76 4.84 -6.18
C THR A 279 1.36 5.08 -7.57
N LEU A 280 2.64 4.70 -7.80
CA LEU A 280 3.23 4.71 -9.14
C LEU A 280 2.48 3.76 -10.10
N ALA A 281 2.11 2.57 -9.66
CA ALA A 281 1.34 1.63 -10.47
C ALA A 281 -0.04 2.20 -10.87
N VAL A 282 -0.75 2.82 -9.93
CA VAL A 282 -2.04 3.47 -10.20
C VAL A 282 -1.87 4.66 -11.16
N ALA A 283 -0.81 5.45 -11.01
CA ALA A 283 -0.52 6.59 -11.88
C ALA A 283 -0.28 6.14 -13.34
N ILE A 284 0.44 5.03 -13.53
CA ILE A 284 0.65 4.44 -14.87
C ILE A 284 -0.67 4.00 -15.50
N GLU A 285 -1.55 3.33 -14.74
CA GLU A 285 -2.86 2.90 -15.23
C GLU A 285 -3.80 4.09 -15.53
N ALA A 286 -3.66 5.17 -14.76
CA ALA A 286 -4.38 6.41 -15.01
C ALA A 286 -3.89 7.18 -16.26
N GLY A 287 -2.76 6.76 -16.85
CA GLY A 287 -2.10 7.49 -17.94
C GLY A 287 -1.41 8.78 -17.50
N CYS A 288 -1.07 8.86 -16.22
CA CYS A 288 -0.47 10.02 -15.57
C CYS A 288 0.80 9.58 -14.80
N PRO A 289 1.85 9.09 -15.48
CA PRO A 289 3.04 8.57 -14.81
C PRO A 289 3.69 9.64 -13.94
N PHE A 290 4.13 9.24 -12.75
CA PHE A 290 4.73 10.10 -11.75
C PHE A 290 6.21 9.74 -11.60
N GLU A 291 7.10 10.71 -11.74
CA GLU A 291 8.53 10.48 -11.59
C GLU A 291 8.92 10.32 -10.11
N LEU A 292 9.70 9.29 -9.81
CA LEU A 292 10.12 8.96 -8.44
C LEU A 292 10.92 10.12 -7.78
N SER A 293 11.67 10.90 -8.56
CA SER A 293 12.39 12.09 -8.09
C SER A 293 11.48 13.15 -7.47
N LYS A 294 10.26 13.34 -7.99
CA LYS A 294 9.30 14.33 -7.48
C LYS A 294 8.85 14.05 -6.05
N LEU A 295 8.93 12.79 -5.57
CA LEU A 295 8.64 12.50 -4.18
C LEU A 295 9.54 13.28 -3.22
N ASN A 296 10.81 13.49 -3.61
CA ASN A 296 11.74 14.26 -2.82
C ASN A 296 11.36 15.75 -2.74
N GLU A 297 10.82 16.31 -3.83
CA GLU A 297 10.32 17.69 -3.84
C GLU A 297 9.11 17.84 -2.92
N VAL A 298 8.19 16.84 -2.92
CA VAL A 298 7.07 16.81 -2.00
C VAL A 298 7.57 16.68 -0.55
N ALA A 299 8.51 15.77 -0.28
CA ALA A 299 9.08 15.55 1.05
C ALA A 299 9.74 16.80 1.63
N ASP A 300 10.38 17.66 0.79
CA ASP A 300 11.05 18.87 1.24
C ASP A 300 10.09 19.96 1.74
N ARG A 301 8.85 19.99 1.23
CA ARG A 301 7.85 21.00 1.60
C ARG A 301 6.81 20.53 2.63
N VAL A 302 6.71 19.21 2.86
CA VAL A 302 5.70 18.63 3.74
C VAL A 302 6.32 18.21 5.07
N PRO A 303 5.92 18.80 6.21
CA PRO A 303 6.40 18.37 7.52
C PRO A 303 5.77 17.05 7.95
N HIS A 304 6.52 16.23 8.69
CA HIS A 304 6.02 15.01 9.32
C HIS A 304 5.31 15.37 10.62
N ILE A 305 3.97 15.33 10.64
CA ILE A 305 3.15 15.83 11.77
C ILE A 305 2.35 14.75 12.49
N CYS A 306 2.26 13.53 11.94
CA CYS A 306 1.49 12.45 12.55
C CYS A 306 2.30 11.15 12.55
N LYS A 307 2.65 10.64 13.75
CA LYS A 307 3.40 9.38 13.90
C LYS A 307 2.49 8.29 14.44
N VAL A 308 2.21 7.30 13.63
CA VAL A 308 1.39 6.13 13.95
C VAL A 308 2.28 4.89 14.05
N SER A 309 1.87 3.88 14.85
CA SER A 309 2.58 2.60 14.90
C SER A 309 2.90 2.06 13.49
N PRO A 310 4.12 1.57 13.22
CA PRO A 310 5.21 1.27 14.13
C PRO A 310 6.17 2.44 14.39
N ALA A 311 6.02 3.58 13.70
CA ALA A 311 6.91 4.74 13.86
C ALA A 311 6.64 5.55 15.13
N GLY A 312 5.44 5.44 15.69
CA GLY A 312 4.98 6.11 16.91
C GLY A 312 4.15 5.18 17.81
N VAL A 313 3.53 5.74 18.83
CA VAL A 313 2.73 5.02 19.83
C VAL A 313 1.22 5.05 19.51
N HIS A 314 0.80 5.92 18.61
CA HIS A 314 -0.60 6.08 18.23
C HIS A 314 -1.04 5.01 17.23
N HIS A 315 -2.34 4.73 17.18
CA HIS A 315 -2.97 3.80 16.23
C HIS A 315 -4.02 4.54 15.41
N MET A 316 -4.62 3.85 14.42
CA MET A 316 -5.60 4.49 13.51
C MET A 316 -6.82 5.06 14.25
N GLU A 317 -7.25 4.41 15.33
CA GLU A 317 -8.34 4.93 16.19
C GLU A 317 -8.00 6.29 16.81
N ASP A 318 -6.74 6.53 17.14
CA ASP A 318 -6.28 7.82 17.66
C ASP A 318 -6.33 8.90 16.59
N VAL A 319 -5.93 8.55 15.36
CA VAL A 319 -5.99 9.46 14.20
C VAL A 319 -7.44 9.86 13.91
N ASP A 320 -8.38 8.91 13.93
CA ASP A 320 -9.81 9.20 13.73
C ASP A 320 -10.32 10.19 14.80
N ARG A 321 -10.04 9.88 16.08
CA ARG A 321 -10.41 10.73 17.22
C ARG A 321 -9.80 12.12 17.10
N ALA A 322 -8.57 12.23 16.61
CA ALA A 322 -7.86 13.50 16.45
C ALA A 322 -8.37 14.38 15.30
N GLY A 323 -9.24 13.85 14.43
CA GLY A 323 -9.83 14.59 13.30
C GLY A 323 -9.65 13.93 11.93
N GLY A 324 -8.97 12.79 11.88
CA GLY A 324 -8.81 11.97 10.69
C GLY A 324 -7.94 12.59 9.61
N ILE A 325 -8.01 12.00 8.43
CA ILE A 325 -7.22 12.43 7.26
C ILE A 325 -7.55 13.87 6.85
N SER A 326 -8.82 14.26 6.92
CA SER A 326 -9.23 15.63 6.59
C SER A 326 -8.53 16.68 7.46
N ALA A 327 -8.32 16.41 8.75
CA ALA A 327 -7.61 17.33 9.65
C ALA A 327 -6.12 17.40 9.32
N ILE A 328 -5.49 16.27 8.96
CA ILE A 328 -4.08 16.25 8.53
C ILE A 328 -3.92 17.06 7.25
N LEU A 329 -4.73 16.79 6.22
CA LEU A 329 -4.68 17.51 4.94
C LEU A 329 -4.90 19.02 5.13
N LYS A 330 -5.87 19.41 5.97
CA LYS A 330 -6.10 20.84 6.27
C LYS A 330 -4.91 21.47 6.96
N THR A 331 -4.30 20.78 7.93
CA THR A 331 -3.14 21.29 8.68
C THR A 331 -1.93 21.55 7.77
N ILE A 332 -1.67 20.66 6.80
CA ILE A 332 -0.53 20.82 5.89
C ILE A 332 -0.86 21.65 4.64
N SER A 333 -2.13 21.99 4.38
CA SER A 333 -2.61 22.44 3.07
C SER A 333 -1.83 23.62 2.50
N GLU A 334 -1.58 24.65 3.28
CA GLU A 334 -0.86 25.84 2.84
C GLU A 334 0.64 25.56 2.68
N LYS A 335 1.29 25.00 3.70
CA LYS A 335 2.75 24.75 3.69
C LYS A 335 3.14 23.72 2.63
N ALA A 336 2.33 22.68 2.44
CA ALA A 336 2.57 21.64 1.43
C ALA A 336 2.17 22.09 0.02
N GLY A 337 1.45 23.18 -0.14
CA GLY A 337 0.92 23.64 -1.44
C GLY A 337 -0.05 22.63 -2.04
N LEU A 338 -1.02 22.15 -1.25
CA LEU A 338 -2.01 21.20 -1.74
C LEU A 338 -2.90 21.78 -2.84
N HIS A 339 -3.23 20.97 -3.81
CA HIS A 339 -4.13 21.31 -4.91
C HIS A 339 -5.60 21.13 -4.45
N LEU A 340 -6.15 22.14 -3.78
CA LEU A 340 -7.45 22.11 -3.12
C LEU A 340 -8.64 22.09 -4.10
N ASP A 341 -8.43 22.47 -5.35
CA ASP A 341 -9.43 22.47 -6.42
C ASP A 341 -9.58 21.13 -7.15
N CYS A 342 -8.79 20.09 -6.77
CA CYS A 342 -8.96 18.74 -7.30
C CYS A 342 -10.36 18.20 -6.96
N ILE A 343 -11.09 17.73 -8.02
CA ILE A 343 -12.40 17.11 -7.87
C ILE A 343 -12.30 15.76 -7.17
N THR A 344 -13.33 15.38 -6.42
CA THR A 344 -13.38 14.11 -5.69
C THR A 344 -14.68 13.36 -5.94
N VAL A 345 -14.79 12.14 -5.44
CA VAL A 345 -16.02 11.31 -5.52
C VAL A 345 -17.22 11.89 -4.79
N THR A 346 -17.04 12.91 -3.96
CA THR A 346 -18.17 13.63 -3.36
C THR A 346 -18.88 14.56 -4.36
N GLY A 347 -18.30 14.74 -5.57
CA GLY A 347 -18.73 15.76 -6.53
C GLY A 347 -18.31 17.18 -6.15
N LYS A 348 -17.49 17.31 -5.11
CA LYS A 348 -16.91 18.56 -4.60
C LYS A 348 -15.39 18.51 -4.70
N THR A 349 -14.75 19.63 -4.45
CA THR A 349 -13.28 19.70 -4.42
C THR A 349 -12.70 19.12 -3.12
N LEU A 350 -11.41 18.81 -3.12
CA LEU A 350 -10.69 18.44 -1.91
C LEU A 350 -10.79 19.53 -0.84
N GLY A 351 -10.64 20.80 -1.26
CA GLY A 351 -10.77 21.94 -0.37
C GLY A 351 -12.13 22.01 0.32
N ASP A 352 -13.23 21.79 -0.41
CA ASP A 352 -14.58 21.74 0.16
C ASP A 352 -14.72 20.62 1.20
N ASN A 353 -14.14 19.44 0.92
CA ASN A 353 -14.23 18.30 1.80
C ASN A 353 -13.49 18.50 3.13
N ILE A 354 -12.36 19.23 3.12
CA ILE A 354 -11.55 19.45 4.34
C ILE A 354 -11.84 20.78 5.03
N ALA A 355 -12.69 21.66 4.45
CA ALA A 355 -12.91 23.03 4.94
C ALA A 355 -13.32 23.10 6.42
N SER A 356 -14.19 22.20 6.87
CA SER A 356 -14.70 22.13 8.24
C SER A 356 -13.85 21.26 9.19
N ALA A 357 -12.79 20.62 8.68
CA ALA A 357 -11.96 19.73 9.49
C ALA A 357 -11.20 20.51 10.60
N VAL A 358 -11.08 19.91 11.78
CA VAL A 358 -10.40 20.49 12.93
C VAL A 358 -9.56 19.42 13.61
N VAL A 359 -8.34 19.78 13.99
CA VAL A 359 -7.50 18.95 14.89
C VAL A 359 -8.10 18.99 16.29
N LYS A 360 -8.49 17.82 16.81
CA LYS A 360 -9.08 17.65 18.15
C LYS A 360 -8.06 17.18 19.19
N ASP A 361 -6.96 16.58 18.74
CA ASP A 361 -5.88 16.09 19.61
C ASP A 361 -4.53 16.47 18.97
N PRO A 362 -3.87 17.54 19.49
CA PRO A 362 -2.60 18.02 18.95
C PRO A 362 -1.38 17.17 19.33
N GLU A 363 -1.55 16.15 20.17
CA GLU A 363 -0.48 15.18 20.43
C GLU A 363 -0.44 14.08 19.36
N VAL A 364 -1.57 13.79 18.73
CA VAL A 364 -1.67 12.82 17.62
C VAL A 364 -1.39 13.49 16.26
N ILE A 365 -2.08 14.60 15.97
CA ILE A 365 -1.88 15.42 14.78
C ILE A 365 -1.23 16.73 15.24
N ARG A 366 0.08 16.81 15.13
CA ARG A 366 0.84 17.96 15.61
C ARG A 366 0.64 19.20 14.75
N PRO A 367 0.59 20.40 15.34
CA PRO A 367 0.68 21.63 14.58
C PRO A 367 2.06 21.77 13.93
N LEU A 368 2.16 22.61 12.89
CA LEU A 368 3.35 22.74 12.05
C LEU A 368 4.61 23.17 12.82
N ASP A 369 4.46 23.99 13.84
CA ASP A 369 5.55 24.49 14.70
C ASP A 369 6.08 23.43 15.69
N ARG A 370 5.34 22.32 15.88
CA ARG A 370 5.73 21.16 16.70
C ARG A 370 5.87 19.87 15.88
N ALA A 371 6.04 19.97 14.56
CA ALA A 371 6.23 18.81 13.70
C ALA A 371 7.38 17.91 14.18
N TYR A 372 7.28 16.60 13.96
CA TYR A 372 8.35 15.64 14.27
C TYR A 372 9.59 15.89 13.40
N SER A 373 9.39 16.37 12.17
CA SER A 373 10.42 16.77 11.21
C SER A 373 9.85 17.82 10.29
N GLU A 374 10.67 18.76 9.85
CA GLU A 374 10.31 19.73 8.82
C GLU A 374 10.16 19.09 7.44
N LYS A 375 10.75 17.91 7.25
CA LYS A 375 10.69 17.12 6.02
C LYS A 375 9.84 15.87 6.21
N GLY A 376 9.28 15.37 5.12
CA GLY A 376 8.42 14.21 5.07
C GLY A 376 9.07 12.93 5.59
N GLY A 377 8.22 11.98 6.01
CA GLY A 377 8.65 10.71 6.61
C GLY A 377 9.26 9.69 5.64
N LEU A 378 9.20 9.94 4.30
CA LEU A 378 9.80 9.07 3.28
C LEU A 378 10.86 9.85 2.49
N ALA A 379 11.87 9.12 1.96
CA ALA A 379 12.88 9.68 1.07
C ALA A 379 13.24 8.70 -0.05
N VAL A 380 13.61 9.24 -1.21
CA VAL A 380 14.14 8.47 -2.33
C VAL A 380 15.62 8.76 -2.47
N LEU A 381 16.43 7.71 -2.44
CA LEU A 381 17.88 7.78 -2.59
C LEU A 381 18.28 7.45 -4.03
N PHE A 382 19.25 8.18 -4.57
CA PHE A 382 19.83 7.95 -5.89
C PHE A 382 21.34 7.78 -5.78
N GLY A 383 21.95 7.15 -6.78
CA GLY A 383 23.40 6.97 -6.85
C GLY A 383 23.79 5.82 -7.75
N ASN A 384 25.08 5.52 -7.83
CA ASN A 384 25.57 4.44 -8.69
C ASN A 384 25.06 3.05 -8.27
N LEU A 385 24.63 2.86 -7.01
CA LEU A 385 24.00 1.61 -6.54
C LEU A 385 22.50 1.54 -6.87
N ALA A 386 21.83 2.70 -6.94
CA ALA A 386 20.40 2.82 -7.25
C ALA A 386 20.17 3.95 -8.28
N PRO A 387 20.58 3.79 -9.54
CA PRO A 387 20.47 4.88 -10.53
C PRO A 387 19.02 5.24 -10.87
N ALA A 388 18.07 4.31 -10.76
CA ALA A 388 16.65 4.57 -10.92
C ALA A 388 15.91 4.82 -9.58
N GLY A 389 16.64 4.82 -8.45
CA GLY A 389 16.15 5.15 -7.13
C GLY A 389 16.01 3.96 -6.18
N ALA A 390 15.93 4.29 -4.90
CA ALA A 390 15.62 3.39 -3.80
C ALA A 390 14.84 4.15 -2.73
N VAL A 391 13.99 3.47 -1.96
CA VAL A 391 13.07 4.12 -1.01
C VAL A 391 13.43 3.78 0.42
N VAL A 392 13.37 4.77 1.31
CA VAL A 392 13.59 4.59 2.74
C VAL A 392 12.53 5.33 3.56
N LYS A 393 12.09 4.72 4.67
CA LYS A 393 11.23 5.37 5.68
C LYS A 393 12.10 6.20 6.62
N ALA A 394 12.45 7.42 6.19
CA ALA A 394 13.34 8.33 6.92
C ALA A 394 12.81 8.64 8.33
N GLY A 395 11.49 8.75 8.51
CA GLY A 395 10.85 8.98 9.80
C GLY A 395 11.03 7.85 10.83
N GLY A 396 11.48 6.68 10.41
CA GLY A 396 11.79 5.52 11.25
C GLY A 396 13.28 5.31 11.53
N VAL A 397 14.15 6.18 11.01
CA VAL A 397 15.61 6.09 11.15
C VAL A 397 16.11 6.97 12.29
N VAL A 398 16.93 6.42 13.18
CA VAL A 398 17.56 7.20 14.25
C VAL A 398 18.61 8.16 13.68
N PRO A 399 18.83 9.35 14.29
CA PRO A 399 19.74 10.38 13.76
C PRO A 399 21.15 9.85 13.42
N LYS A 400 21.69 8.97 14.24
CA LYS A 400 23.00 8.34 14.06
C LYS A 400 23.11 7.57 12.73
N MET A 401 22.02 6.98 12.27
CA MET A 401 21.95 6.15 11.06
C MET A 401 21.50 6.90 9.80
N MET A 402 21.24 8.21 9.90
CA MET A 402 20.94 9.05 8.74
C MET A 402 22.09 9.11 7.74
N LYS A 403 23.30 8.87 8.22
CA LYS A 403 24.49 8.64 7.39
C LYS A 403 25.22 7.42 7.92
N HIS A 404 25.45 6.43 7.05
CA HIS A 404 26.14 5.20 7.39
C HIS A 404 27.08 4.77 6.26
N ARG A 405 28.25 4.22 6.61
CA ARG A 405 29.21 3.67 5.67
C ARG A 405 29.80 2.40 6.23
N GLY A 406 29.71 1.31 5.48
CA GLY A 406 30.18 0.00 5.95
C GLY A 406 30.45 -0.99 4.85
N PRO A 407 31.14 -2.09 5.17
CA PRO A 407 31.39 -3.19 4.24
C PRO A 407 30.10 -3.98 3.96
N ALA A 408 29.94 -4.44 2.73
CA ALA A 408 28.80 -5.24 2.29
C ALA A 408 28.87 -6.68 2.79
N VAL A 409 27.81 -7.13 3.47
CA VAL A 409 27.53 -8.54 3.77
C VAL A 409 26.34 -8.98 2.92
N ILE A 410 26.58 -9.92 1.99
CA ILE A 410 25.65 -10.23 0.91
C ILE A 410 24.86 -11.51 1.19
N PHE A 411 23.56 -11.45 0.88
CA PHE A 411 22.64 -12.58 0.89
C PHE A 411 21.79 -12.59 -0.39
N GLU A 412 21.56 -13.81 -0.93
CA GLU A 412 20.84 -14.00 -2.20
C GLU A 412 19.34 -14.26 -1.99
N SER A 413 18.86 -14.23 -0.74
CA SER A 413 17.46 -14.36 -0.38
C SER A 413 17.18 -13.87 1.05
N GLU A 414 15.90 -13.63 1.37
CA GLU A 414 15.44 -13.30 2.73
C GLU A 414 15.83 -14.40 3.72
N GLU A 415 15.60 -15.67 3.37
CA GLU A 415 15.85 -16.83 4.24
C GLU A 415 17.33 -16.93 4.59
N SER A 416 18.21 -16.77 3.59
CA SER A 416 19.66 -16.79 3.81
C SER A 416 20.14 -15.60 4.66
N ALA A 417 19.52 -14.43 4.50
CA ALA A 417 19.79 -13.24 5.31
C ALA A 417 19.36 -13.46 6.76
N ALA A 418 18.12 -13.92 6.99
CA ALA A 418 17.59 -14.18 8.32
C ALA A 418 18.46 -15.20 9.07
N ALA A 419 18.81 -16.32 8.44
CA ALA A 419 19.68 -17.33 9.01
C ALA A 419 21.11 -16.80 9.27
N GLY A 420 21.69 -16.06 8.32
CA GLY A 420 23.03 -15.49 8.45
C GLY A 420 23.14 -14.44 9.57
N ILE A 421 22.12 -13.59 9.73
CA ILE A 421 22.06 -12.61 10.82
C ILE A 421 22.02 -13.33 12.17
N LEU A 422 21.15 -14.33 12.34
CA LEU A 422 21.06 -15.11 13.58
C LEU A 422 22.36 -15.86 13.87
N ALA A 423 23.03 -16.41 12.86
CA ALA A 423 24.31 -17.08 13.00
C ALA A 423 25.51 -16.15 13.30
N GLY A 424 25.29 -14.83 13.43
CA GLY A 424 26.35 -13.89 13.77
C GLY A 424 27.28 -13.47 12.61
N LYS A 425 26.88 -13.71 11.36
CA LYS A 425 27.66 -13.29 10.19
C LYS A 425 27.68 -11.77 10.00
N VAL A 426 26.68 -11.07 10.55
CA VAL A 426 26.56 -9.60 10.48
C VAL A 426 27.08 -9.01 11.78
N LYS A 427 27.90 -7.97 11.67
CA LYS A 427 28.57 -7.26 12.77
C LYS A 427 28.17 -5.79 12.77
N GLU A 428 28.51 -5.12 13.87
CA GLU A 428 28.37 -3.65 13.94
C GLU A 428 29.17 -2.95 12.83
N GLY A 429 28.56 -1.99 12.18
CA GLY A 429 29.15 -1.22 11.08
C GLY A 429 28.87 -1.79 9.68
N ASP A 430 28.35 -3.01 9.55
CA ASP A 430 28.09 -3.63 8.25
C ASP A 430 26.91 -2.98 7.49
N VAL A 431 26.92 -3.17 6.17
CA VAL A 431 25.75 -2.97 5.29
C VAL A 431 25.29 -4.33 4.77
N VAL A 432 24.13 -4.78 5.21
CA VAL A 432 23.52 -6.02 4.71
C VAL A 432 22.90 -5.77 3.34
N VAL A 433 23.32 -6.55 2.34
CA VAL A 433 22.76 -6.49 0.98
C VAL A 433 21.96 -7.77 0.72
N ILE A 434 20.65 -7.63 0.54
CA ILE A 434 19.75 -8.74 0.16
C ILE A 434 19.31 -8.50 -1.27
N ARG A 435 19.69 -9.37 -2.20
CA ARG A 435 19.44 -9.18 -3.63
C ARG A 435 18.73 -10.37 -4.25
N TYR A 436 18.22 -10.17 -5.49
CA TYR A 436 17.33 -11.10 -6.19
C TYR A 436 16.01 -11.33 -5.44
N GLU A 437 15.53 -10.32 -4.73
CA GLU A 437 14.21 -10.25 -4.10
C GLU A 437 13.31 -9.17 -4.73
N GLY A 438 13.74 -8.61 -5.86
CA GLY A 438 12.97 -7.65 -6.64
C GLY A 438 11.74 -8.25 -7.35
N PRO A 439 11.00 -7.42 -8.10
CA PRO A 439 9.75 -7.84 -8.76
C PRO A 439 9.91 -9.09 -9.63
N ARG A 440 11.01 -9.17 -10.38
CA ARG A 440 11.33 -10.28 -11.28
C ARG A 440 12.14 -11.38 -10.58
N GLY A 441 13.15 -10.97 -9.81
CA GLY A 441 14.10 -11.89 -9.20
C GLY A 441 13.53 -12.68 -8.03
N GLY A 442 12.62 -12.08 -7.26
CA GLY A 442 11.97 -12.64 -6.12
C GLY A 442 11.09 -13.87 -6.38
N PRO A 443 10.28 -14.06 -7.45
CA PRO A 443 9.44 -13.03 -8.05
C PRO A 443 8.35 -12.56 -7.08
N GLY A 444 7.70 -11.44 -7.41
CA GLY A 444 6.64 -10.88 -6.57
C GLY A 444 7.17 -10.00 -5.44
N MET A 445 8.49 -9.73 -5.40
CA MET A 445 9.08 -8.72 -4.51
C MET A 445 8.58 -8.85 -3.05
N GLN A 446 8.82 -10.00 -2.43
CA GLN A 446 8.29 -10.32 -1.09
C GLN A 446 8.62 -9.24 -0.05
N GLU A 447 7.69 -9.00 0.89
CA GLU A 447 7.92 -8.11 2.02
C GLU A 447 8.72 -8.83 3.09
N MET A 448 9.91 -8.33 3.37
CA MET A 448 10.83 -8.92 4.33
C MET A 448 10.65 -8.27 5.71
N LEU A 449 10.44 -9.09 6.74
CA LEU A 449 10.42 -8.65 8.14
C LEU A 449 11.47 -9.38 8.98
N ALA A 450 11.72 -10.66 8.73
CA ALA A 450 12.63 -11.47 9.53
C ALA A 450 14.06 -10.90 9.59
N PRO A 451 14.72 -10.48 8.50
CA PRO A 451 16.05 -9.88 8.55
C PRO A 451 16.10 -8.64 9.44
N THR A 452 15.11 -7.75 9.33
CA THR A 452 15.06 -6.50 10.10
C THR A 452 14.78 -6.74 11.58
N ALA A 453 13.85 -7.66 11.88
CA ALA A 453 13.55 -8.07 13.25
C ALA A 453 14.77 -8.73 13.93
N ASN A 454 15.52 -9.57 13.20
CA ASN A 454 16.73 -10.22 13.70
C ASN A 454 17.85 -9.21 13.97
N ILE A 455 18.04 -8.19 13.12
CA ILE A 455 18.98 -7.08 13.36
C ILE A 455 18.62 -6.34 14.65
N MET A 456 17.35 -5.99 14.82
CA MET A 456 16.86 -5.31 16.03
C MET A 456 17.02 -6.20 17.27
N GLY A 457 16.63 -7.47 17.18
CA GLY A 457 16.72 -8.44 18.29
C GLY A 457 18.16 -8.67 18.77
N ARG A 458 19.14 -8.56 17.87
CA ARG A 458 20.58 -8.64 18.22
C ARG A 458 21.18 -7.32 18.71
N GLY A 459 20.39 -6.24 18.77
CA GLY A 459 20.87 -4.93 19.21
C GLY A 459 21.70 -4.18 18.16
N LEU A 460 21.63 -4.57 16.88
CA LEU A 460 22.40 -3.99 15.78
C LEU A 460 21.65 -2.88 15.02
N GLY A 461 20.41 -2.55 15.43
CA GLY A 461 19.54 -1.62 14.71
C GLY A 461 20.06 -0.19 14.56
N GLU A 462 21.03 0.22 15.40
CA GLU A 462 21.66 1.53 15.36
C GLU A 462 23.09 1.51 14.80
N SER A 463 23.51 0.39 14.19
CA SER A 463 24.87 0.24 13.68
C SER A 463 24.96 -0.55 12.35
N VAL A 464 23.84 -1.08 11.86
CA VAL A 464 23.77 -1.85 10.61
C VAL A 464 22.70 -1.24 9.71
N ALA A 465 23.02 -1.02 8.43
CA ALA A 465 22.05 -0.68 7.40
C ALA A 465 21.70 -1.92 6.56
N LEU A 466 20.45 -1.96 6.02
CA LEU A 466 20.01 -2.99 5.09
C LEU A 466 19.67 -2.35 3.75
N VAL A 467 20.10 -2.98 2.65
CA VAL A 467 19.86 -2.54 1.27
C VAL A 467 19.31 -3.73 0.47
N THR A 468 18.21 -3.53 -0.26
CA THR A 468 17.60 -4.62 -1.05
C THR A 468 16.92 -4.11 -2.32
N ASP A 469 16.88 -4.94 -3.34
CA ASP A 469 16.01 -4.77 -4.50
C ASP A 469 14.57 -5.28 -4.25
N GLY A 470 14.36 -5.96 -3.11
CA GLY A 470 13.05 -6.34 -2.60
C GLY A 470 12.38 -5.22 -1.80
N ARG A 471 11.46 -5.59 -0.90
CA ARG A 471 10.71 -4.70 -0.01
C ARG A 471 10.91 -5.07 1.45
N PHE A 472 10.82 -4.08 2.31
CA PHE A 472 10.65 -4.32 3.74
C PHE A 472 9.19 -4.12 4.15
N SER A 473 8.75 -4.90 5.14
CA SER A 473 7.43 -4.75 5.74
C SER A 473 7.21 -3.33 6.26
N GLY A 474 5.97 -2.85 6.21
CA GLY A 474 5.58 -1.58 6.81
C GLY A 474 5.89 -1.47 8.32
N GLY A 475 6.08 -2.62 9.01
CA GLY A 475 6.49 -2.71 10.41
C GLY A 475 8.00 -2.55 10.67
N THR A 476 8.81 -2.36 9.64
CA THR A 476 10.28 -2.28 9.75
C THR A 476 10.72 -0.95 10.38
N ARG A 477 11.77 -1.04 11.23
CA ARG A 477 12.49 0.10 11.83
C ARG A 477 13.96 0.07 11.44
N GLY A 478 14.63 1.24 11.45
CA GLY A 478 16.07 1.38 11.18
C GLY A 478 16.38 1.81 9.74
N ALA A 479 17.66 1.85 9.40
CA ALA A 479 18.15 2.25 8.07
C ALA A 479 17.95 1.11 7.06
N CYS A 480 16.70 0.93 6.60
CA CYS A 480 16.28 -0.10 5.67
C CYS A 480 15.91 0.53 4.33
N ILE A 481 16.75 0.35 3.33
CA ILE A 481 16.65 0.92 1.99
C ILE A 481 16.15 -0.18 1.05
N GLY A 482 14.90 -0.09 0.62
CA GLY A 482 14.27 -1.03 -0.31
C GLY A 482 14.09 -0.47 -1.71
N HIS A 483 13.50 -1.30 -2.58
CA HIS A 483 13.14 -0.94 -3.95
C HIS A 483 14.34 -0.50 -4.80
N VAL A 484 15.56 -0.96 -4.48
CA VAL A 484 16.75 -0.59 -5.26
C VAL A 484 16.53 -0.94 -6.72
N SER A 485 16.58 0.07 -7.56
CA SER A 485 16.27 -0.03 -8.99
C SER A 485 17.44 0.48 -9.84
N PRO A 486 17.75 -0.24 -10.93
CA PRO A 486 17.20 -1.52 -11.40
C PRO A 486 17.57 -2.70 -10.47
N GLU A 487 16.68 -3.69 -10.37
CA GLU A 487 16.89 -4.89 -9.54
C GLU A 487 18.04 -5.79 -10.02
N ALA A 488 18.58 -6.64 -9.16
CA ALA A 488 19.68 -7.55 -9.48
C ALA A 488 19.36 -8.50 -10.64
N ALA A 489 18.14 -9.06 -10.70
CA ALA A 489 17.73 -9.96 -11.77
C ALA A 489 17.60 -9.28 -13.15
N ALA A 490 17.52 -7.96 -13.19
CA ALA A 490 17.61 -7.15 -14.39
C ALA A 490 19.07 -6.73 -14.71
N GLY A 491 20.05 -7.16 -13.91
CA GLY A 491 21.45 -6.77 -14.03
C GLY A 491 21.72 -5.35 -13.54
N GLY A 492 20.93 -4.86 -12.59
CA GLY A 492 21.18 -3.60 -11.89
C GLY A 492 22.47 -3.64 -11.07
N PRO A 493 23.00 -2.47 -10.66
CA PRO A 493 24.28 -2.37 -9.94
C PRO A 493 24.34 -3.19 -8.65
N ILE A 494 23.22 -3.40 -7.97
CA ILE A 494 23.15 -4.23 -6.76
C ILE A 494 23.60 -5.69 -7.02
N ALA A 495 23.45 -6.20 -8.25
CA ALA A 495 23.95 -7.51 -8.66
C ALA A 495 25.47 -7.59 -8.70
N LEU A 496 26.16 -6.44 -8.79
CA LEU A 496 27.60 -6.33 -8.97
C LEU A 496 28.36 -6.10 -7.65
N VAL A 497 27.63 -5.97 -6.54
CA VAL A 497 28.23 -5.84 -5.21
C VAL A 497 28.94 -7.13 -4.84
N GLU A 498 30.17 -7.01 -4.34
CA GLU A 498 30.97 -8.14 -3.83
C GLU A 498 31.16 -8.04 -2.32
N PRO A 499 31.37 -9.16 -1.59
CA PRO A 499 31.59 -9.13 -0.14
C PRO A 499 32.73 -8.19 0.25
N GLY A 500 32.46 -7.31 1.22
CA GLY A 500 33.45 -6.34 1.70
C GLY A 500 33.50 -5.02 0.92
N ASP A 501 32.79 -4.88 -0.20
CA ASP A 501 32.66 -3.58 -0.88
C ASP A 501 32.07 -2.54 0.07
N MET A 502 32.65 -1.36 0.08
CA MET A 502 32.14 -0.26 0.91
C MET A 502 30.90 0.34 0.28
N ILE A 503 29.82 0.44 1.05
CA ILE A 503 28.58 1.10 0.66
C ILE A 503 28.35 2.30 1.59
N GLU A 504 28.03 3.45 1.00
CA GLU A 504 27.63 4.65 1.71
C GLU A 504 26.15 4.93 1.50
N VAL A 505 25.41 5.01 2.62
CA VAL A 505 24.01 5.43 2.71
C VAL A 505 23.99 6.82 3.33
N ASP A 506 23.56 7.84 2.60
CA ASP A 506 23.37 9.20 3.10
C ASP A 506 21.91 9.62 2.83
N ILE A 507 21.05 9.41 3.83
CA ILE A 507 19.61 9.70 3.74
C ILE A 507 19.38 11.22 3.66
N GLY A 508 20.19 12.00 4.38
CA GLY A 508 20.11 13.45 4.38
C GLY A 508 20.38 14.08 3.01
N SER A 509 21.42 13.58 2.32
CA SER A 509 21.77 14.00 0.96
C SER A 509 21.08 13.19 -0.13
N ARG A 510 20.24 12.20 0.25
CA ARG A 510 19.51 11.31 -0.68
C ARG A 510 20.42 10.53 -1.62
N LYS A 511 21.53 10.01 -1.09
CA LYS A 511 22.54 9.28 -1.86
C LYS A 511 22.67 7.83 -1.39
N LEU A 512 22.84 6.92 -2.35
CA LEU A 512 23.18 5.52 -2.13
C LEU A 512 24.35 5.17 -3.06
N THR A 513 25.53 4.97 -2.48
CA THR A 513 26.78 4.89 -3.24
C THR A 513 27.49 3.56 -2.96
N LEU A 514 27.83 2.84 -4.02
CA LEU A 514 28.80 1.74 -4.00
C LEU A 514 30.18 2.34 -4.25
N CYS A 515 31.08 2.27 -3.26
CA CYS A 515 32.41 2.87 -3.30
C CYS A 515 33.40 1.97 -4.08
N VAL A 516 33.07 1.66 -5.33
CA VAL A 516 33.88 0.89 -6.28
C VAL A 516 34.00 1.72 -7.54
N ASP A 517 35.19 1.73 -8.15
CA ASP A 517 35.44 2.51 -9.36
C ASP A 517 34.69 1.97 -10.59
N ASP A 518 34.41 2.85 -11.55
CA ASP A 518 33.62 2.54 -12.73
C ASP A 518 34.24 1.44 -13.61
N ALA A 519 35.57 1.36 -13.68
CA ALA A 519 36.24 0.34 -14.48
C ALA A 519 36.05 -1.06 -13.88
N THR A 520 36.12 -1.17 -12.56
CA THR A 520 35.82 -2.41 -11.82
C THR A 520 34.34 -2.80 -11.99
N LEU A 521 33.44 -1.85 -11.88
CA LEU A 521 31.99 -2.10 -12.08
C LEU A 521 31.70 -2.55 -13.52
N ALA A 522 32.32 -1.93 -14.52
CA ALA A 522 32.19 -2.32 -15.91
C ALA A 522 32.69 -3.77 -16.15
N LYS A 523 33.84 -4.14 -15.55
CA LYS A 523 34.37 -5.51 -15.61
C LYS A 523 33.44 -6.53 -14.96
N ARG A 524 32.92 -6.22 -13.76
CA ARG A 524 31.93 -7.07 -13.07
C ARG A 524 30.66 -7.22 -13.91
N LYS A 525 30.17 -6.14 -14.53
CA LYS A 525 29.01 -6.14 -15.41
C LYS A 525 29.22 -7.03 -16.63
N ALA A 526 30.35 -6.97 -17.27
CA ALA A 526 30.68 -7.80 -18.42
C ALA A 526 30.70 -9.30 -18.08
N ASN A 527 31.07 -9.64 -16.84
CA ASN A 527 31.12 -11.04 -16.36
C ASN A 527 29.80 -11.52 -15.71
N TRP A 528 28.85 -10.60 -15.44
CA TRP A 528 27.61 -10.95 -14.77
C TRP A 528 26.73 -11.81 -15.68
N LYS A 529 26.21 -12.88 -15.11
CA LYS A 529 25.22 -13.75 -15.75
C LYS A 529 23.96 -13.77 -14.90
N ARG A 530 22.83 -13.67 -15.56
CA ARG A 530 21.55 -13.79 -14.87
C ARG A 530 21.46 -15.18 -14.23
N PRO A 531 21.15 -15.27 -12.92
CA PRO A 531 20.89 -16.56 -12.28
C PRO A 531 19.63 -17.22 -12.85
N SER A 532 19.52 -18.52 -12.67
CA SER A 532 18.29 -19.26 -12.99
C SER A 532 17.09 -18.66 -12.24
N PRO A 533 15.92 -18.61 -12.86
CA PRO A 533 14.72 -18.14 -12.19
C PRO A 533 14.43 -18.94 -10.92
N LYS A 534 14.04 -18.27 -9.83
CA LYS A 534 13.61 -18.93 -8.58
C LYS A 534 12.29 -19.72 -8.77
N VAL A 535 11.50 -19.36 -9.78
CA VAL A 535 10.23 -20.02 -10.14
C VAL A 535 10.13 -20.11 -11.66
N ASP A 536 9.89 -21.31 -12.18
CA ASP A 536 9.90 -21.63 -13.62
C ASP A 536 8.53 -21.98 -14.21
N HIS A 537 7.48 -22.06 -13.39
CA HIS A 537 6.14 -22.43 -13.83
C HIS A 537 5.04 -21.66 -13.06
N GLY A 538 3.80 -21.79 -13.53
CA GLY A 538 2.62 -21.22 -12.89
C GLY A 538 2.52 -19.70 -13.04
N TYR A 539 1.73 -19.10 -12.14
CA TYR A 539 1.44 -17.66 -12.19
C TYR A 539 2.67 -16.78 -11.97
N LEU A 540 3.49 -17.12 -10.97
CA LEU A 540 4.67 -16.32 -10.64
C LEU A 540 5.71 -16.30 -11.76
N ALA A 541 5.87 -17.39 -12.52
CA ALA A 541 6.77 -17.39 -13.69
C ALA A 541 6.26 -16.45 -14.80
N ARG A 542 4.94 -16.45 -15.07
CA ARG A 542 4.32 -15.51 -16.02
C ARG A 542 4.48 -14.07 -15.54
N TYR A 543 4.21 -13.79 -14.26
CA TYR A 543 4.42 -12.48 -13.66
C TYR A 543 5.87 -12.02 -13.81
N ALA A 544 6.85 -12.84 -13.41
CA ALA A 544 8.27 -12.52 -13.50
C ALA A 544 8.76 -12.20 -14.91
N SER A 545 8.16 -12.83 -15.95
CA SER A 545 8.53 -12.59 -17.34
C SER A 545 8.06 -11.22 -17.86
N GLN A 546 7.00 -10.65 -17.26
CA GLN A 546 6.33 -9.45 -17.76
C GLN A 546 6.48 -8.24 -16.85
N VAL A 547 6.81 -8.42 -15.56
CA VAL A 547 6.86 -7.33 -14.59
C VAL A 547 7.99 -6.34 -14.89
N THR A 548 7.71 -5.05 -14.66
CA THR A 548 8.68 -3.95 -14.71
C THR A 548 9.44 -3.83 -13.38
N SER A 549 10.38 -2.89 -13.30
CA SER A 549 11.14 -2.60 -12.09
C SER A 549 10.32 -1.80 -11.07
N ALA A 550 10.79 -1.72 -9.83
CA ALA A 550 10.10 -1.06 -8.73
C ALA A 550 9.96 0.46 -8.90
N ASP A 551 10.92 1.12 -9.55
CA ASP A 551 10.88 2.55 -9.89
C ASP A 551 9.70 2.93 -10.80
N THR A 552 9.14 1.96 -11.50
CA THR A 552 7.94 2.07 -12.35
C THR A 552 6.73 1.35 -11.75
N GLY A 553 6.69 1.14 -10.43
CA GLY A 553 5.55 0.55 -9.74
C GLY A 553 5.42 -0.96 -9.84
N ALA A 554 6.40 -1.68 -10.43
CA ALA A 554 6.38 -3.14 -10.64
C ALA A 554 5.05 -3.61 -11.29
N VAL A 555 4.67 -2.98 -12.40
CA VAL A 555 3.47 -3.31 -13.19
C VAL A 555 3.81 -4.28 -14.32
N LEU A 556 2.81 -4.96 -14.87
CA LEU A 556 3.01 -5.76 -16.08
C LEU A 556 3.25 -4.84 -17.29
N ARG A 557 4.18 -5.25 -18.15
CA ARG A 557 4.49 -4.50 -19.38
C ARG A 557 3.28 -4.47 -20.29
N LYS A 558 3.04 -3.32 -20.92
CA LYS A 558 2.09 -3.27 -22.03
C LYS A 558 2.62 -4.16 -23.16
N PRO A 559 1.76 -4.96 -23.82
CA PRO A 559 2.16 -5.71 -25.00
C PRO A 559 2.75 -4.76 -26.05
N GLU A 560 3.89 -5.10 -26.62
CA GLU A 560 4.36 -4.48 -27.87
C GLU A 560 3.48 -5.06 -28.99
N LEU A 561 2.55 -4.24 -29.50
CA LEU A 561 1.64 -4.61 -30.61
C LEU A 561 2.29 -4.25 -31.94
#